data_232eccd32c477138f5f23bf98f53c89e
#
_entry.id   232eccd32c477138f5f23bf98f53c89e
#
_cell.length_a   1.000
_cell.length_b   1.000
_cell.length_c   1.000
_cell.angle_alpha   90.00
_cell.angle_beta   90.00
_cell.angle_gamma   90.00
#
_symmetry.space_group_name_H-M   'P 1'
#
loop_
_entity.id
_entity.type
_entity.pdbx_description
1 polymer ?
#
loop_
_entity_poly.entity_id
_entity_poly.type
_entity_poly.pdbx_seq_one_letter_code
_entity_poly.pdbx_strand_id
1 'polypeptide(L)'
;MIQDLLFAPFDLGFMRRALAGCVALSLAGPPLGVLLVLRRMSLTSDGLQHGILPGIALGALLGGVTAGGMLPLWPMALGGFAAGLAVVLLAGWLARATGGREDSQLAALYLLALAIGVAVISTTRGIDLTHVLFGNVLAVDRAGLLLMAGAATVSLAGLAVLWRPLVVESFDPDFLAAMGEAGAVWHLGFMALVVLCVVAGFAALGTLMSVGLMMVPAVAARHLSLRLSGQVAAAVAVALLSSLLGLMLSFHADVPAGPAIVLVAGLIWLGAMLLGPHASLRARLAASRAA
;
A
#
# COMPACT_ATOMS: atom_id res chain seq x y z
N MET A 1 10.85 -22.22 -26.39
CA MET A 1 11.15 -20.77 -26.57
C MET A 1 10.19 -19.85 -25.85
N ILE A 2 8.86 -19.82 -26.11
CA ILE A 2 7.92 -18.98 -25.36
C ILE A 2 7.73 -19.49 -23.92
N GLN A 3 7.66 -20.79 -23.71
CA GLN A 3 7.58 -21.39 -22.37
C GLN A 3 8.84 -21.10 -21.54
N ASP A 4 10.01 -21.21 -22.10
CA ASP A 4 11.27 -20.90 -21.42
C ASP A 4 11.35 -19.43 -21.06
N LEU A 5 10.88 -18.53 -21.94
CA LEU A 5 10.84 -17.08 -21.68
C LEU A 5 9.89 -16.71 -20.53
N LEU A 6 8.77 -17.45 -20.40
CA LEU A 6 7.77 -17.19 -19.37
C LEU A 6 8.10 -17.83 -18.02
N PHE A 7 8.70 -19.01 -18.01
CA PHE A 7 8.90 -19.80 -16.79
C PHE A 7 10.33 -19.76 -16.26
N ALA A 8 11.35 -19.50 -17.10
CA ALA A 8 12.73 -19.40 -16.66
C ALA A 8 12.98 -18.45 -15.46
N PRO A 9 12.34 -17.27 -15.36
CA PRO A 9 12.51 -16.43 -14.18
C PRO A 9 12.07 -17.11 -12.88
N PHE A 10 11.03 -17.94 -12.94
CA PHE A 10 10.43 -18.56 -11.76
C PHE A 10 11.10 -19.89 -11.34
N ASP A 11 12.07 -20.38 -12.09
CA ASP A 11 12.95 -21.48 -11.66
C ASP A 11 13.91 -21.02 -10.54
N LEU A 12 14.15 -19.71 -10.45
CA LEU A 12 14.99 -19.11 -9.44
C LEU A 12 14.23 -18.94 -8.11
N GLY A 13 14.78 -19.49 -7.03
CA GLY A 13 14.12 -19.49 -5.70
C GLY A 13 13.81 -18.09 -5.14
N PHE A 14 14.66 -17.11 -5.42
CA PHE A 14 14.42 -15.70 -4.99
C PHE A 14 13.26 -15.07 -5.76
N MET A 15 13.11 -15.36 -7.04
CA MET A 15 12.02 -14.83 -7.87
C MET A 15 10.67 -15.39 -7.43
N ARG A 16 10.61 -16.68 -7.04
CA ARG A 16 9.39 -17.28 -6.47
C ARG A 16 9.00 -16.65 -5.14
N ARG A 17 9.98 -16.33 -4.27
CA ARG A 17 9.71 -15.62 -3.01
C ARG A 17 9.22 -14.20 -3.25
N ALA A 18 9.85 -13.47 -4.18
CA ALA A 18 9.42 -12.14 -4.59
C ALA A 18 7.97 -12.17 -5.13
N LEU A 19 7.66 -13.10 -6.02
CA LEU A 19 6.31 -13.27 -6.56
C LEU A 19 5.29 -13.57 -5.44
N ALA A 20 5.61 -14.50 -4.52
CA ALA A 20 4.72 -14.85 -3.42
C ALA A 20 4.43 -13.65 -2.50
N GLY A 21 5.45 -12.84 -2.20
CA GLY A 21 5.28 -11.59 -1.46
C GLY A 21 4.42 -10.56 -2.20
N CYS A 22 4.68 -10.37 -3.49
CA CYS A 22 3.87 -9.49 -4.34
C CYS A 22 2.41 -9.96 -4.41
N VAL A 23 2.17 -11.28 -4.53
CA VAL A 23 0.82 -11.86 -4.52
C VAL A 23 0.12 -11.58 -3.20
N ALA A 24 0.79 -11.80 -2.06
CA ALA A 24 0.21 -11.51 -0.74
C ALA A 24 -0.24 -10.05 -0.62
N LEU A 25 0.61 -9.09 -1.01
CA LEU A 25 0.26 -7.67 -0.99
C LEU A 25 -0.77 -7.28 -2.07
N SER A 26 -0.75 -7.92 -3.25
CA SER A 26 -1.75 -7.70 -4.31
C SER A 26 -3.15 -8.16 -3.91
N LEU A 27 -3.26 -9.11 -2.98
CA LEU A 27 -4.56 -9.53 -2.45
C LEU A 27 -5.07 -8.58 -1.36
N ALA A 28 -4.20 -8.05 -0.51
CA ALA A 28 -4.58 -7.25 0.65
C ALA A 28 -4.61 -5.73 0.40
N GLY A 29 -3.61 -5.20 -0.31
CA GLY A 29 -3.45 -3.76 -0.53
C GLY A 29 -4.54 -3.13 -1.40
N PRO A 30 -4.80 -3.62 -2.62
CA PRO A 30 -5.76 -3.01 -3.53
C PRO A 30 -7.17 -2.88 -2.99
N PRO A 31 -7.75 -3.85 -2.25
CA PRO A 31 -9.05 -3.67 -1.59
C PRO A 31 -9.09 -2.49 -0.61
N LEU A 32 -8.01 -2.31 0.19
CA LEU A 32 -7.87 -1.16 1.06
C LEU A 32 -7.72 0.14 0.25
N GLY A 33 -6.93 0.09 -0.83
CA GLY A 33 -6.76 1.20 -1.77
C GLY A 33 -8.08 1.65 -2.40
N VAL A 34 -8.96 0.72 -2.81
CA VAL A 34 -10.29 1.03 -3.36
C VAL A 34 -11.12 1.81 -2.34
N LEU A 35 -11.14 1.40 -1.07
CA LEU A 35 -11.86 2.13 -0.01
C LEU A 35 -11.24 3.50 0.27
N LEU A 36 -9.91 3.64 0.26
CA LEU A 36 -9.24 4.95 0.38
C LEU A 36 -9.62 5.88 -0.75
N VAL A 37 -9.66 5.38 -1.99
CA VAL A 37 -10.06 6.17 -3.17
C VAL A 37 -11.53 6.59 -3.08
N LEU A 38 -12.43 5.73 -2.61
CA LEU A 38 -13.84 6.04 -2.39
C LEU A 38 -14.02 7.14 -1.34
N ARG A 39 -13.24 7.11 -0.27
CA ARG A 39 -13.25 8.11 0.80
C ARG A 39 -12.50 9.40 0.46
N ARG A 40 -11.97 9.52 -0.76
CA ARG A 40 -11.15 10.66 -1.21
C ARG A 40 -9.85 10.84 -0.40
N MET A 41 -9.35 9.78 0.21
CA MET A 41 -8.14 9.74 1.02
C MET A 41 -6.96 9.08 0.27
N SER A 42 -6.88 9.27 -1.03
CA SER A 42 -5.88 8.60 -1.89
C SER A 42 -4.43 8.99 -1.55
N LEU A 43 -4.21 10.19 -1.03
CA LEU A 43 -2.88 10.64 -0.60
C LEU A 43 -2.47 10.16 0.79
N THR A 44 -3.42 9.62 1.57
CA THR A 44 -3.17 9.16 2.93
C THR A 44 -2.17 7.99 2.96
N SER A 45 -2.24 7.07 2.00
CA SER A 45 -1.31 5.94 1.94
C SER A 45 0.12 6.38 1.62
N ASP A 46 0.28 7.39 0.78
CA ASP A 46 1.59 7.98 0.48
C ASP A 46 2.15 8.73 1.71
N GLY A 47 1.30 9.53 2.37
CA GLY A 47 1.66 10.17 3.62
C GLY A 47 2.05 9.19 4.73
N LEU A 48 1.29 8.11 4.89
CA LEU A 48 1.55 7.12 5.93
C LEU A 48 2.92 6.44 5.77
N GLN A 49 3.39 6.16 4.56
CA GLN A 49 4.73 5.58 4.39
C GLN A 49 5.85 6.50 4.88
N HIS A 50 5.65 7.80 4.85
CA HIS A 50 6.55 8.77 5.47
C HIS A 50 6.34 8.87 6.98
N GLY A 51 5.11 8.76 7.44
CA GLY A 51 4.74 8.76 8.85
C GLY A 51 5.28 7.58 9.66
N ILE A 52 5.53 6.43 9.01
CA ILE A 52 6.10 5.24 9.68
C ILE A 52 7.62 5.30 9.86
N LEU A 53 8.34 6.16 9.13
CA LEU A 53 9.81 6.22 9.12
C LEU A 53 10.45 6.39 10.51
N PRO A 54 9.99 7.29 11.40
CA PRO A 54 10.58 7.41 12.74
C PRO A 54 10.51 6.12 13.53
N GLY A 55 9.37 5.40 13.41
CA GLY A 55 9.19 4.13 14.10
C GLY A 55 10.05 3.02 13.54
N ILE A 56 10.23 2.95 12.23
CA ILE A 56 11.15 2.02 11.59
C ILE A 56 12.58 2.31 12.03
N ALA A 57 12.99 3.59 12.06
CA ALA A 57 14.30 4.02 12.52
C ALA A 57 14.55 3.63 13.98
N LEU A 58 13.59 3.92 14.86
CA LEU A 58 13.67 3.54 16.29
C LEU A 58 13.67 2.02 16.45
N GLY A 59 12.86 1.28 15.69
CA GLY A 59 12.85 -0.16 15.71
C GLY A 59 14.18 -0.78 15.27
N ALA A 60 14.83 -0.19 14.26
CA ALA A 60 16.16 -0.59 13.83
C ALA A 60 17.22 -0.34 14.92
N LEU A 61 17.16 0.82 15.59
CA LEU A 61 18.07 1.17 16.68
C LEU A 61 17.88 0.24 17.91
N LEU A 62 16.65 0.01 18.33
CA LEU A 62 16.34 -0.81 19.51
C LEU A 62 16.57 -2.30 19.25
N GLY A 63 16.34 -2.76 18.04
CA GLY A 63 16.58 -4.16 17.67
C GLY A 63 18.06 -4.51 17.50
N GLY A 64 18.91 -3.51 17.35
CA GLY A 64 20.35 -3.66 17.13
C GLY A 64 20.66 -4.31 15.77
N VAL A 65 21.93 -4.25 15.37
CA VAL A 65 22.38 -4.96 14.17
C VAL A 65 22.63 -6.42 14.55
N THR A 66 22.02 -7.35 13.83
CA THR A 66 22.25 -8.80 14.05
C THR A 66 23.70 -9.17 13.74
N ALA A 67 24.18 -10.30 14.27
CA ALA A 67 25.55 -10.78 14.09
C ALA A 67 25.99 -10.91 12.61
N GLY A 68 25.04 -10.88 11.67
CA GLY A 68 25.29 -10.87 10.21
C GLY A 68 25.21 -9.50 9.53
N GLY A 69 25.16 -8.39 10.29
CA GLY A 69 25.04 -7.05 9.71
C GLY A 69 23.65 -6.70 9.16
N MET A 70 22.65 -7.58 9.37
CA MET A 70 21.29 -7.36 8.89
C MET A 70 20.46 -6.55 9.89
N LEU A 71 19.62 -5.67 9.37
CA LEU A 71 18.67 -4.91 10.17
C LEU A 71 17.54 -5.83 10.67
N PRO A 72 17.08 -5.67 11.92
CA PRO A 72 16.06 -6.51 12.51
C PRO A 72 14.66 -6.19 11.95
N LEU A 73 14.15 -7.03 11.06
CA LEU A 73 12.88 -6.81 10.36
C LEU A 73 11.68 -6.62 11.30
N TRP A 74 11.55 -7.49 12.32
CA TRP A 74 10.40 -7.45 13.23
C TRP A 74 10.33 -6.21 14.12
N PRO A 75 11.42 -5.77 14.79
CA PRO A 75 11.43 -4.49 15.50
C PRO A 75 11.14 -3.29 14.60
N MET A 76 11.66 -3.28 13.37
CA MET A 76 11.36 -2.23 12.39
C MET A 76 9.88 -2.22 12.00
N ALA A 77 9.29 -3.38 11.74
CA ALA A 77 7.87 -3.50 11.41
C ALA A 77 6.97 -3.07 12.59
N LEU A 78 7.28 -3.51 13.81
CA LEU A 78 6.52 -3.13 15.01
C LEU A 78 6.66 -1.63 15.30
N GLY A 79 7.86 -1.08 15.19
CA GLY A 79 8.10 0.36 15.36
C GLY A 79 7.36 1.18 14.30
N GLY A 80 7.44 0.76 13.04
CA GLY A 80 6.71 1.39 11.94
C GLY A 80 5.18 1.35 12.15
N PHE A 81 4.64 0.21 12.57
CA PHE A 81 3.21 0.07 12.87
C PHE A 81 2.78 0.98 14.03
N ALA A 82 3.55 1.02 15.11
CA ALA A 82 3.26 1.88 16.26
C ALA A 82 3.30 3.37 15.87
N ALA A 83 4.32 3.80 15.11
CA ALA A 83 4.42 5.19 14.63
C ALA A 83 3.30 5.55 13.65
N GLY A 84 2.99 4.70 12.69
CA GLY A 84 1.90 4.92 11.74
C GLY A 84 0.55 5.04 12.44
N LEU A 85 0.29 4.15 13.41
CA LEU A 85 -0.92 4.21 14.22
C LEU A 85 -0.96 5.48 15.08
N ALA A 86 0.16 5.90 15.67
CA ALA A 86 0.27 7.15 16.42
C ALA A 86 -0.03 8.37 15.54
N VAL A 87 0.48 8.42 14.31
CA VAL A 87 0.19 9.50 13.35
C VAL A 87 -1.30 9.55 13.01
N VAL A 88 -1.94 8.41 12.75
CA VAL A 88 -3.39 8.34 12.48
C VAL A 88 -4.21 8.80 13.68
N LEU A 89 -3.88 8.31 14.87
CA LEU A 89 -4.58 8.69 16.12
C LEU A 89 -4.46 10.19 16.41
N LEU A 90 -3.24 10.73 16.26
CA LEU A 90 -2.97 12.16 16.47
C LEU A 90 -3.69 13.02 15.42
N ALA A 91 -3.71 12.62 14.16
CA ALA A 91 -4.42 13.34 13.10
C ALA A 91 -5.92 13.40 13.37
N GLY A 92 -6.54 12.27 13.71
CA GLY A 92 -7.95 12.21 14.04
C GLY A 92 -8.30 12.99 15.32
N TRP A 93 -7.41 12.96 16.32
CA TRP A 93 -7.58 13.79 17.53
C TRP A 93 -7.47 15.29 17.24
N LEU A 94 -6.44 15.71 16.50
CA LEU A 94 -6.25 17.11 16.11
C LEU A 94 -7.39 17.62 15.24
N ALA A 95 -7.87 16.82 14.28
CA ALA A 95 -8.99 17.19 13.43
C ALA A 95 -10.26 17.48 14.26
N ARG A 96 -10.55 16.62 15.25
CA ARG A 96 -11.68 16.84 16.18
C ARG A 96 -11.47 18.05 17.10
N ALA A 97 -10.26 18.24 17.61
CA ALA A 97 -9.95 19.34 18.52
C ALA A 97 -9.97 20.73 17.85
N THR A 98 -9.59 20.79 16.56
CA THR A 98 -9.47 22.04 15.80
C THR A 98 -10.64 22.29 14.85
N GLY A 99 -11.56 21.33 14.66
CA GLY A 99 -12.61 21.38 13.65
C GLY A 99 -12.07 21.33 12.20
N GLY A 100 -10.80 20.95 12.03
CA GLY A 100 -10.13 20.87 10.73
C GLY A 100 -10.39 19.55 10.02
N ARG A 101 -9.91 19.47 8.76
CA ARG A 101 -9.97 18.22 7.99
C ARG A 101 -8.86 17.27 8.41
N GLU A 102 -9.18 16.00 8.57
CA GLU A 102 -8.23 14.96 8.96
C GLU A 102 -7.07 14.82 7.96
N ASP A 103 -7.36 14.89 6.65
CA ASP A 103 -6.32 14.86 5.61
C ASP A 103 -5.25 15.93 5.78
N SER A 104 -5.65 17.15 6.18
CA SER A 104 -4.70 18.26 6.38
C SER A 104 -3.82 18.03 7.62
N GLN A 105 -4.39 17.48 8.68
CA GLN A 105 -3.65 17.13 9.90
C GLN A 105 -2.69 15.96 9.63
N LEU A 106 -3.14 14.95 8.88
CA LEU A 106 -2.28 13.87 8.42
C LEU A 106 -1.10 14.40 7.61
N ALA A 107 -1.34 15.33 6.66
CA ALA A 107 -0.29 15.91 5.83
C ALA A 107 0.80 16.61 6.66
N ALA A 108 0.41 17.40 7.65
CA ALA A 108 1.36 18.07 8.54
C ALA A 108 2.14 17.07 9.41
N LEU A 109 1.45 16.08 9.97
CA LEU A 109 2.05 15.09 10.87
C LEU A 109 3.01 14.15 10.14
N TYR A 110 2.69 13.69 8.92
CA TYR A 110 3.62 12.82 8.21
C TYR A 110 4.88 13.57 7.74
N LEU A 111 4.80 14.87 7.39
CA LEU A 111 5.97 15.67 7.07
C LEU A 111 6.86 15.86 8.31
N LEU A 112 6.26 16.11 9.47
CA LEU A 112 6.99 16.18 10.74
C LEU A 112 7.65 14.83 11.06
N ALA A 113 6.90 13.74 10.93
CA ALA A 113 7.41 12.39 11.15
C ALA A 113 8.55 12.05 10.17
N LEU A 114 8.41 12.40 8.89
CA LEU A 114 9.48 12.25 7.90
C LEU A 114 10.76 12.98 8.35
N ALA A 115 10.63 14.24 8.76
CA ALA A 115 11.78 15.03 9.23
C ALA A 115 12.45 14.38 10.44
N ILE A 116 11.68 13.90 11.43
CA ILE A 116 12.20 13.17 12.58
C ILE A 116 12.87 11.86 12.15
N GLY A 117 12.23 11.08 11.28
CA GLY A 117 12.77 9.81 10.79
C GLY A 117 14.10 9.98 10.07
N VAL A 118 14.18 10.94 9.16
CA VAL A 118 15.43 11.28 8.44
C VAL A 118 16.51 11.77 9.42
N ALA A 119 16.15 12.64 10.38
CA ALA A 119 17.10 13.13 11.39
C ALA A 119 17.66 11.96 12.24
N VAL A 120 16.81 11.03 12.67
CA VAL A 120 17.25 9.86 13.46
C VAL A 120 18.16 8.96 12.62
N ILE A 121 17.78 8.65 11.38
CA ILE A 121 18.58 7.78 10.50
C ILE A 121 19.92 8.43 10.16
N SER A 122 19.95 9.74 9.89
CA SER A 122 21.17 10.46 9.52
C SER A 122 22.23 10.49 10.64
N THR A 123 21.81 10.39 11.90
CA THR A 123 22.70 10.29 13.06
C THR A 123 23.22 8.86 13.29
N THR A 124 22.61 7.87 12.66
CA THR A 124 22.93 6.46 12.85
C THR A 124 23.93 5.99 11.80
N ARG A 125 25.15 5.69 12.22
CA ARG A 125 26.19 5.18 11.31
C ARG A 125 25.83 3.76 10.82
N GLY A 126 25.85 3.55 9.50
CA GLY A 126 25.71 2.23 8.88
C GLY A 126 24.33 1.90 8.31
N ILE A 127 23.36 2.81 8.39
CA ILE A 127 22.06 2.63 7.71
C ILE A 127 22.07 3.43 6.40
N ASP A 128 22.01 2.75 5.27
CA ASP A 128 21.88 3.39 3.97
C ASP A 128 20.39 3.73 3.72
N LEU A 129 20.09 5.03 3.72
CA LEU A 129 18.77 5.59 3.44
C LEU A 129 18.21 5.11 2.10
N THR A 130 19.05 4.97 1.10
CA THR A 130 18.66 4.51 -0.23
C THR A 130 18.10 3.08 -0.17
N HIS A 131 18.75 2.22 0.59
CA HIS A 131 18.33 0.83 0.75
C HIS A 131 17.03 0.71 1.56
N VAL A 132 16.84 1.56 2.56
CA VAL A 132 15.61 1.62 3.37
C VAL A 132 14.44 2.14 2.54
N LEU A 133 14.64 3.18 1.72
CA LEU A 133 13.57 3.82 0.94
C LEU A 133 13.17 3.01 -0.29
N PHE A 134 14.14 2.51 -1.07
CA PHE A 134 13.82 1.80 -2.32
C PHE A 134 13.59 0.30 -2.16
N GLY A 135 14.02 -0.28 -1.02
CA GLY A 135 13.89 -1.70 -0.76
C GLY A 135 14.63 -2.57 -1.78
N ASN A 136 14.51 -3.87 -1.65
CA ASN A 136 14.99 -4.83 -2.65
C ASN A 136 14.01 -6.00 -2.75
N VAL A 137 13.09 -5.91 -3.69
CA VAL A 137 12.04 -6.91 -3.94
C VAL A 137 12.62 -8.32 -4.15
N LEU A 138 13.78 -8.42 -4.80
CA LEU A 138 14.42 -9.69 -5.10
C LEU A 138 15.19 -10.28 -3.91
N ALA A 139 15.48 -9.46 -2.88
CA ALA A 139 16.17 -9.90 -1.67
C ALA A 139 15.22 -10.34 -0.54
N VAL A 140 13.93 -10.50 -0.83
CA VAL A 140 12.94 -10.96 0.16
C VAL A 140 13.35 -12.32 0.73
N ASP A 141 13.61 -12.32 2.03
CA ASP A 141 13.92 -13.51 2.80
C ASP A 141 12.63 -14.20 3.33
N ARG A 142 12.80 -15.28 4.07
CA ARG A 142 11.69 -16.00 4.67
C ARG A 142 10.94 -15.16 5.72
N ALA A 143 11.64 -14.32 6.46
CA ALA A 143 11.02 -13.47 7.48
C ALA A 143 10.16 -12.37 6.84
N GLY A 144 10.65 -11.73 5.78
CA GLY A 144 9.89 -10.75 4.99
C GLY A 144 8.65 -11.36 4.35
N LEU A 145 8.77 -12.59 3.80
CA LEU A 145 7.63 -13.29 3.24
C LEU A 145 6.56 -13.60 4.30
N LEU A 146 6.97 -14.05 5.48
CA LEU A 146 6.06 -14.31 6.60
C LEU A 146 5.38 -13.03 7.10
N LEU A 147 6.12 -11.92 7.17
CA LEU A 147 5.57 -10.61 7.52
C LEU A 147 4.49 -10.19 6.52
N MET A 148 4.77 -10.26 5.22
CA MET A 148 3.81 -9.90 4.17
C MET A 148 2.58 -10.81 4.17
N ALA A 149 2.78 -12.13 4.28
CA ALA A 149 1.68 -13.08 4.31
C ALA A 149 0.82 -12.91 5.57
N GLY A 150 1.45 -12.70 6.74
CA GLY A 150 0.76 -12.42 8.00
C GLY A 150 -0.04 -11.12 7.94
N ALA A 151 0.58 -10.02 7.48
CA ALA A 151 -0.10 -8.75 7.31
C ALA A 151 -1.26 -8.85 6.30
N ALA A 152 -1.05 -9.55 5.18
CA ALA A 152 -2.10 -9.77 4.19
C ALA A 152 -3.28 -10.57 4.78
N THR A 153 -3.00 -11.63 5.52
CA THR A 153 -4.05 -12.45 6.16
C THR A 153 -4.84 -11.63 7.18
N VAL A 154 -4.15 -10.88 8.06
CA VAL A 154 -4.80 -10.01 9.06
C VAL A 154 -5.60 -8.91 8.37
N SER A 155 -5.04 -8.28 7.32
CA SER A 155 -5.73 -7.21 6.57
C SER A 155 -6.99 -7.74 5.87
N LEU A 156 -6.92 -8.89 5.23
CA LEU A 156 -8.08 -9.50 4.57
C LEU A 156 -9.15 -9.93 5.57
N ALA A 157 -8.74 -10.60 6.66
CA ALA A 157 -9.67 -11.00 7.72
C ALA A 157 -10.31 -9.79 8.40
N GLY A 158 -9.52 -8.78 8.75
CA GLY A 158 -10.01 -7.52 9.30
C GLY A 158 -10.95 -6.80 8.34
N LEU A 159 -10.58 -6.71 7.06
CA LEU A 159 -11.44 -6.12 6.04
C LEU A 159 -12.76 -6.89 5.87
N ALA A 160 -12.74 -8.23 5.93
CA ALA A 160 -13.94 -9.04 5.85
C ALA A 160 -14.91 -8.76 7.03
N VAL A 161 -14.36 -8.62 8.24
CA VAL A 161 -15.14 -8.27 9.45
C VAL A 161 -15.68 -6.84 9.36
N LEU A 162 -14.83 -5.90 8.96
CA LEU A 162 -15.16 -4.48 8.90
C LEU A 162 -15.91 -4.07 7.63
N TRP A 163 -16.09 -4.97 6.66
CA TRP A 163 -16.62 -4.66 5.33
C TRP A 163 -17.95 -3.91 5.37
N ARG A 164 -18.93 -4.44 6.11
CA ARG A 164 -20.26 -3.84 6.18
C ARG A 164 -20.24 -2.42 6.76
N PRO A 165 -19.71 -2.18 7.97
CA PRO A 165 -19.65 -0.82 8.54
C PRO A 165 -18.82 0.13 7.67
N LEU A 166 -17.72 -0.32 7.07
CA LEU A 166 -16.88 0.52 6.20
C LEU A 166 -17.59 0.97 4.93
N VAL A 167 -18.38 0.08 4.32
CA VAL A 167 -19.19 0.44 3.14
C VAL A 167 -20.26 1.45 3.53
N VAL A 168 -21.01 1.21 4.61
CA VAL A 168 -22.05 2.14 5.08
C VAL A 168 -21.43 3.50 5.42
N GLU A 169 -20.34 3.55 6.18
CA GLU A 169 -19.64 4.79 6.52
C GLU A 169 -19.15 5.56 5.28
N SER A 170 -18.77 4.84 4.21
CA SER A 170 -18.28 5.47 2.98
C SER A 170 -19.39 6.12 2.11
N PHE A 171 -20.64 5.64 2.22
CA PHE A 171 -21.76 6.12 1.43
C PHE A 171 -22.75 6.97 2.22
N ASP A 172 -22.99 6.63 3.49
CA ASP A 172 -23.96 7.29 4.36
C ASP A 172 -23.47 7.30 5.83
N PRO A 173 -22.55 8.25 6.17
CA PRO A 173 -22.01 8.38 7.52
C PRO A 173 -23.11 8.80 8.53
N ASP A 174 -24.11 9.57 8.08
CA ASP A 174 -25.18 10.05 8.97
C ASP A 174 -26.11 8.91 9.39
N PHE A 175 -26.37 7.97 8.50
CA PHE A 175 -27.10 6.75 8.82
C PHE A 175 -26.38 5.90 9.87
N LEU A 176 -25.07 5.74 9.74
CA LEU A 176 -24.26 5.00 10.72
C LEU A 176 -24.30 5.66 12.10
N ALA A 177 -24.20 6.98 12.15
CA ALA A 177 -24.31 7.76 13.38
C ALA A 177 -25.72 7.65 14.02
N ALA A 178 -26.78 7.64 13.20
CA ALA A 178 -28.15 7.47 13.68
C ALA A 178 -28.42 6.08 14.29
N MET A 179 -27.69 5.06 13.86
CA MET A 179 -27.74 3.71 14.45
C MET A 179 -26.99 3.59 15.79
N GLY A 180 -26.37 4.66 16.28
CA GLY A 180 -25.59 4.65 17.52
C GLY A 180 -24.20 4.02 17.37
N GLU A 181 -23.78 3.72 16.15
CA GLU A 181 -22.47 3.15 15.87
C GLU A 181 -21.39 4.24 15.89
N ALA A 182 -20.30 3.94 16.58
CA ALA A 182 -19.17 4.88 16.67
C ALA A 182 -18.33 4.80 15.37
N GLY A 183 -18.69 5.55 14.33
CA GLY A 183 -17.95 5.61 13.06
C GLY A 183 -16.44 5.77 13.23
N ALA A 184 -16.02 6.51 14.25
CA ALA A 184 -14.61 6.69 14.59
C ALA A 184 -13.87 5.35 14.88
N VAL A 185 -14.53 4.35 15.46
CA VAL A 185 -13.91 3.06 15.75
C VAL A 185 -13.69 2.26 14.47
N TRP A 186 -14.67 2.27 13.57
CA TRP A 186 -14.57 1.60 12.27
C TRP A 186 -13.53 2.25 11.38
N HIS A 187 -13.49 3.59 11.35
CA HIS A 187 -12.45 4.36 10.66
C HIS A 187 -11.06 4.04 11.19
N LEU A 188 -10.87 4.03 12.52
CA LEU A 188 -9.59 3.69 13.15
C LEU A 188 -9.17 2.25 12.82
N GLY A 189 -10.10 1.29 12.89
CA GLY A 189 -9.85 -0.10 12.49
C GLY A 189 -9.39 -0.20 11.05
N PHE A 190 -10.05 0.51 10.14
CA PHE A 190 -9.65 0.58 8.72
C PHE A 190 -8.26 1.18 8.55
N MET A 191 -7.97 2.31 9.19
CA MET A 191 -6.65 2.94 9.12
C MET A 191 -5.55 2.05 9.70
N ALA A 192 -5.83 1.30 10.76
CA ALA A 192 -4.89 0.32 11.31
C ALA A 192 -4.54 -0.79 10.29
N LEU A 193 -5.53 -1.28 9.52
CA LEU A 193 -5.28 -2.25 8.45
C LEU A 193 -4.45 -1.63 7.30
N VAL A 194 -4.72 -0.36 6.95
CA VAL A 194 -3.92 0.37 5.94
C VAL A 194 -2.48 0.51 6.42
N VAL A 195 -2.26 0.96 7.66
CA VAL A 195 -0.92 1.08 8.26
C VAL A 195 -0.20 -0.27 8.25
N LEU A 196 -0.89 -1.35 8.65
CA LEU A 196 -0.32 -2.70 8.67
C LEU A 196 0.15 -3.13 7.28
N CYS A 197 -0.68 -2.93 6.27
CA CYS A 197 -0.36 -3.28 4.88
C CYS A 197 0.81 -2.43 4.34
N VAL A 198 0.81 -1.12 4.61
CA VAL A 198 1.89 -0.20 4.20
C VAL A 198 3.20 -0.58 4.88
N VAL A 199 3.20 -0.86 6.18
CA VAL A 199 4.42 -1.24 6.94
C VAL A 199 4.99 -2.56 6.44
N ALA A 200 4.16 -3.57 6.22
CA ALA A 200 4.61 -4.86 5.72
C ALA A 200 5.20 -4.75 4.30
N GLY A 201 4.54 -3.97 3.44
CA GLY A 201 5.04 -3.68 2.10
C GLY A 201 6.34 -2.89 2.11
N PHE A 202 6.42 -1.84 2.94
CA PHE A 202 7.61 -1.02 3.10
C PHE A 202 8.82 -1.85 3.59
N ALA A 203 8.64 -2.59 4.68
CA ALA A 203 9.73 -3.35 5.30
C ALA A 203 10.28 -4.45 4.39
N ALA A 204 9.45 -5.01 3.52
CA ALA A 204 9.82 -6.12 2.66
C ALA A 204 10.16 -5.72 1.22
N LEU A 205 9.47 -4.74 0.64
CA LEU A 205 9.56 -4.40 -0.79
C LEU A 205 9.96 -2.95 -1.06
N GLY A 206 9.98 -2.10 -0.03
CA GLY A 206 10.28 -0.67 -0.14
C GLY A 206 9.05 0.21 -0.37
N THR A 207 9.26 1.54 -0.26
CA THR A 207 8.19 2.56 -0.29
C THR A 207 7.41 2.56 -1.60
N LEU A 208 8.12 2.68 -2.72
CA LEU A 208 7.53 2.87 -4.04
C LEU A 208 6.54 1.74 -4.38
N MET A 209 6.94 0.50 -4.08
CA MET A 209 6.14 -0.66 -4.42
C MET A 209 4.96 -0.86 -3.46
N SER A 210 5.14 -0.58 -2.17
CA SER A 210 4.08 -0.73 -1.17
C SER A 210 2.84 0.10 -1.51
N VAL A 211 3.02 1.39 -1.80
CA VAL A 211 1.92 2.29 -2.15
C VAL A 211 1.52 2.15 -3.61
N GLY A 212 2.48 1.98 -4.53
CA GLY A 212 2.20 1.81 -5.94
C GLY A 212 1.28 0.62 -6.21
N LEU A 213 1.54 -0.53 -5.57
CA LEU A 213 0.74 -1.74 -5.72
C LEU A 213 -0.64 -1.65 -5.03
N MET A 214 -0.78 -0.80 -4.00
CA MET A 214 -2.04 -0.56 -3.32
C MET A 214 -2.92 0.45 -4.07
N MET A 215 -2.37 1.57 -4.52
CA MET A 215 -3.14 2.71 -5.02
C MET A 215 -3.37 2.70 -6.53
N VAL A 216 -2.34 2.40 -7.34
CA VAL A 216 -2.46 2.46 -8.80
C VAL A 216 -3.51 1.49 -9.34
N PRO A 217 -3.55 0.21 -8.91
CA PRO A 217 -4.60 -0.72 -9.29
C PRO A 217 -5.99 -0.29 -8.81
N ALA A 218 -6.09 0.30 -7.61
CA ALA A 218 -7.36 0.80 -7.07
C ALA A 218 -7.94 1.96 -7.92
N VAL A 219 -7.08 2.88 -8.36
CA VAL A 219 -7.50 3.96 -9.27
C VAL A 219 -7.87 3.42 -10.65
N ALA A 220 -7.11 2.46 -11.19
CA ALA A 220 -7.42 1.80 -12.46
C ALA A 220 -8.79 1.11 -12.44
N ALA A 221 -9.13 0.44 -11.35
CA ALA A 221 -10.38 -0.29 -11.18
C ALA A 221 -11.64 0.57 -11.31
N ARG A 222 -11.58 1.87 -10.99
CA ARG A 222 -12.69 2.81 -11.18
C ARG A 222 -13.10 2.98 -12.65
N HIS A 223 -12.16 2.80 -13.57
CA HIS A 223 -12.44 2.87 -15.01
C HIS A 223 -12.97 1.53 -15.56
N LEU A 224 -12.79 0.43 -14.80
CA LEU A 224 -13.16 -0.92 -15.22
C LEU A 224 -14.53 -1.35 -14.69
N SER A 225 -14.95 -0.87 -13.51
CA SER A 225 -16.23 -1.26 -12.91
C SER A 225 -16.89 -0.12 -12.12
N LEU A 226 -18.23 -0.06 -12.15
CA LEU A 226 -19.05 0.83 -11.31
C LEU A 226 -19.43 0.20 -9.97
N ARG A 227 -19.47 -1.13 -9.89
CA ARG A 227 -19.85 -1.84 -8.67
C ARG A 227 -18.62 -1.96 -7.76
N LEU A 228 -18.79 -1.72 -6.47
CA LEU A 228 -17.70 -1.79 -5.48
C LEU A 228 -16.99 -3.16 -5.49
N SER A 229 -17.76 -4.26 -5.49
CA SER A 229 -17.18 -5.62 -5.58
C SER A 229 -16.40 -5.84 -6.86
N GLY A 230 -16.89 -5.30 -7.98
CA GLY A 230 -16.18 -5.31 -9.26
C GLY A 230 -14.92 -4.46 -9.25
N GLN A 231 -14.91 -3.31 -8.57
CA GLN A 231 -13.70 -2.49 -8.40
C GLN A 231 -12.65 -3.23 -7.57
N VAL A 232 -13.05 -3.87 -6.47
CA VAL A 232 -12.12 -4.66 -5.65
C VAL A 232 -11.53 -5.81 -6.47
N ALA A 233 -12.35 -6.58 -7.18
CA ALA A 233 -11.87 -7.68 -8.02
C ALA A 233 -10.95 -7.20 -9.14
N ALA A 234 -11.31 -6.10 -9.83
CA ALA A 234 -10.48 -5.50 -10.87
C ALA A 234 -9.15 -4.97 -10.31
N ALA A 235 -9.15 -4.31 -9.14
CA ALA A 235 -7.95 -3.81 -8.50
C ALA A 235 -6.98 -4.96 -8.15
N VAL A 236 -7.48 -6.04 -7.56
CA VAL A 236 -6.68 -7.23 -7.26
C VAL A 236 -6.13 -7.85 -8.55
N ALA A 237 -6.95 -7.99 -9.59
CA ALA A 237 -6.50 -8.55 -10.88
C ALA A 237 -5.40 -7.68 -11.51
N VAL A 238 -5.57 -6.35 -11.52
CA VAL A 238 -4.54 -5.42 -12.03
C VAL A 238 -3.25 -5.53 -11.22
N ALA A 239 -3.32 -5.61 -9.89
CA ALA A 239 -2.16 -5.75 -9.03
C ALA A 239 -1.40 -7.06 -9.26
N LEU A 240 -2.13 -8.18 -9.39
CA LEU A 240 -1.53 -9.50 -9.69
C LEU A 240 -0.86 -9.51 -11.07
N LEU A 241 -1.54 -8.97 -12.09
CA LEU A 241 -0.98 -8.86 -13.44
C LEU A 241 0.26 -7.96 -13.46
N SER A 242 0.20 -6.81 -12.76
CA SER A 242 1.34 -5.89 -12.68
C SER A 242 2.53 -6.53 -11.96
N SER A 243 2.29 -7.29 -10.91
CA SER A 243 3.33 -8.02 -10.18
C SER A 243 3.99 -9.08 -11.07
N LEU A 244 3.19 -9.86 -11.78
CA LEU A 244 3.72 -10.91 -12.68
C LEU A 244 4.51 -10.30 -13.84
N LEU A 245 3.88 -9.40 -14.60
CA LEU A 245 4.51 -8.79 -15.79
C LEU A 245 5.67 -7.87 -15.41
N GLY A 246 5.59 -7.16 -14.26
CA GLY A 246 6.66 -6.32 -13.77
C GLY A 246 7.90 -7.11 -13.34
N LEU A 247 7.72 -8.26 -12.67
CA LEU A 247 8.84 -9.17 -12.36
C LEU A 247 9.47 -9.78 -13.63
N MET A 248 8.66 -10.13 -14.61
CA MET A 248 9.17 -10.59 -15.92
C MET A 248 9.95 -9.48 -16.63
N LEU A 249 9.41 -8.25 -16.64
CA LEU A 249 10.10 -7.09 -17.22
C LEU A 249 11.44 -6.84 -16.51
N SER A 250 11.45 -6.89 -15.18
CA SER A 250 12.66 -6.74 -14.37
C SER A 250 13.74 -7.75 -14.75
N PHE A 251 13.34 -9.02 -14.92
CA PHE A 251 14.27 -10.09 -15.27
C PHE A 251 14.88 -9.96 -16.67
N HIS A 252 14.07 -9.57 -17.67
CA HIS A 252 14.53 -9.51 -19.06
C HIS A 252 15.19 -8.18 -19.44
N ALA A 253 14.79 -7.07 -18.79
CA ALA A 253 15.33 -5.74 -19.09
C ALA A 253 16.38 -5.26 -18.08
N ASP A 254 16.72 -6.09 -17.09
CA ASP A 254 17.67 -5.75 -16.00
C ASP A 254 17.34 -4.46 -15.26
N VAL A 255 16.02 -4.21 -15.07
CA VAL A 255 15.48 -3.03 -14.38
C VAL A 255 15.11 -3.40 -12.93
N PRO A 256 15.27 -2.50 -11.94
CA PRO A 256 14.84 -2.78 -10.57
C PRO A 256 13.37 -3.20 -10.50
N ALA A 257 13.07 -4.30 -9.78
CA ALA A 257 11.76 -4.95 -9.80
C ALA A 257 10.61 -4.06 -9.27
N GLY A 258 10.85 -3.25 -8.22
CA GLY A 258 9.85 -2.33 -7.69
C GLY A 258 9.34 -1.32 -8.74
N PRO A 259 10.23 -0.51 -9.32
CA PRO A 259 9.88 0.39 -10.42
C PRO A 259 9.21 -0.31 -11.61
N ALA A 260 9.69 -1.49 -12.01
CA ALA A 260 9.13 -2.25 -13.13
C ALA A 260 7.65 -2.63 -12.88
N ILE A 261 7.32 -3.10 -11.67
CA ILE A 261 5.95 -3.45 -11.28
C ILE A 261 5.04 -2.21 -11.29
N VAL A 262 5.51 -1.10 -10.73
CA VAL A 262 4.74 0.15 -10.68
C VAL A 262 4.54 0.75 -12.08
N LEU A 263 5.55 0.66 -12.95
CA LEU A 263 5.43 1.07 -14.36
C LEU A 263 4.36 0.27 -15.09
N VAL A 264 4.36 -1.07 -14.94
CA VAL A 264 3.32 -1.91 -15.57
C VAL A 264 1.94 -1.57 -15.01
N ALA A 265 1.81 -1.38 -13.69
CA ALA A 265 0.55 -0.94 -13.09
C ALA A 265 0.07 0.41 -13.65
N GLY A 266 1.00 1.37 -13.81
CA GLY A 266 0.75 2.67 -14.42
C GLY A 266 0.30 2.58 -15.87
N LEU A 267 0.92 1.72 -16.67
CA LEU A 267 0.52 1.48 -18.05
C LEU A 267 -0.88 0.86 -18.15
N ILE A 268 -1.21 -0.09 -17.27
CA ILE A 268 -2.57 -0.68 -17.20
C ILE A 268 -3.58 0.41 -16.78
N TRP A 269 -3.24 1.25 -15.80
CA TRP A 269 -4.08 2.38 -15.39
C TRP A 269 -4.32 3.36 -16.55
N LEU A 270 -3.27 3.76 -17.28
CA LEU A 270 -3.40 4.63 -18.45
C LEU A 270 -4.30 4.00 -19.52
N GLY A 271 -4.12 2.70 -19.81
CA GLY A 271 -4.98 1.96 -20.71
C GLY A 271 -6.45 1.95 -20.26
N ALA A 272 -6.70 1.70 -18.96
CA ALA A 272 -8.03 1.74 -18.39
C ALA A 272 -8.65 3.15 -18.43
N MET A 273 -7.86 4.20 -18.17
CA MET A 273 -8.30 5.59 -18.26
C MET A 273 -8.67 6.01 -19.71
N LEU A 274 -7.92 5.52 -20.70
CA LEU A 274 -8.16 5.85 -22.10
C LEU A 274 -9.32 5.04 -22.69
N LEU A 275 -9.36 3.73 -22.45
CA LEU A 275 -10.20 2.76 -23.16
C LEU A 275 -11.28 2.12 -22.27
N GLY A 276 -11.24 2.32 -20.96
CA GLY A 276 -12.13 1.66 -20.00
C GLY A 276 -13.62 1.92 -20.29
N PRO A 277 -14.51 1.03 -19.88
CA PRO A 277 -15.96 1.17 -20.12
C PRO A 277 -16.59 2.31 -19.31
N HIS A 278 -15.95 2.76 -18.20
CA HIS A 278 -16.54 3.72 -17.28
C HIS A 278 -15.59 4.89 -17.01
N ALA A 279 -16.14 6.11 -16.99
CA ALA A 279 -15.41 7.35 -16.70
C ALA A 279 -14.08 7.53 -17.49
N SER A 280 -13.91 6.81 -18.60
CA SER A 280 -12.77 6.91 -19.49
C SER A 280 -12.91 8.08 -20.45
N LEU A 281 -11.80 8.50 -21.05
CA LEU A 281 -11.82 9.54 -22.10
C LEU A 281 -12.70 9.11 -23.28
N ARG A 282 -12.63 7.83 -23.68
CA ARG A 282 -13.49 7.29 -24.73
C ARG A 282 -14.96 7.37 -24.37
N ALA A 283 -15.36 7.00 -23.16
CA ALA A 283 -16.75 7.06 -22.73
C ALA A 283 -17.29 8.51 -22.69
N ARG A 284 -16.46 9.47 -22.26
CA ARG A 284 -16.81 10.89 -22.26
C ARG A 284 -16.99 11.45 -23.69
N LEU A 285 -16.08 11.12 -24.60
CA LEU A 285 -16.16 11.53 -25.99
C LEU A 285 -17.36 10.89 -26.72
N ALA A 286 -17.72 9.66 -26.40
CA ALA A 286 -18.92 9.02 -26.94
C ALA A 286 -20.19 9.70 -26.43
N ALA A 287 -20.26 10.05 -25.14
CA ALA A 287 -21.41 10.76 -24.57
C ALA A 287 -21.57 12.19 -25.17
N SER A 288 -20.45 12.90 -25.37
CA SER A 288 -20.51 14.25 -25.97
C SER A 288 -20.89 14.30 -27.47
N ARG A 289 -20.78 13.15 -28.17
CA ARG A 289 -21.23 13.04 -29.57
C ARG A 289 -22.71 12.61 -29.68
N ALA A 290 -23.29 12.10 -28.59
CA ALA A 290 -24.69 11.66 -28.53
C ALA A 290 -25.64 12.76 -27.97
N ALA A 291 -25.08 13.82 -27.36
CA ALA A 291 -25.77 15.00 -26.89
C ALA A 291 -25.73 16.13 -27.94
#